data_ada0a59e1c804a6f0fe1e0db0111d120
#
_entry.id   ada0a59e1c804a6f0fe1e0db0111d120
#
_cell.length_a   1.000
_cell.length_b   1.000
_cell.length_c   1.000
_cell.angle_alpha   90.00
_cell.angle_beta   90.00
_cell.angle_gamma   90.00
#
_symmetry.space_group_name_H-M   'P 1'
#
loop_
_entity.id
_entity.type
_entity.pdbx_description
1 polymer ?
#
loop_
_entity_poly.entity_id
_entity_poly.type
_entity_poly.pdbx_seq_one_letter_code
_entity_poly.pdbx_strand_id
1 'polypeptide(L)'
;MKMSGIMALVAAAAAVTSCSPSADTDSVSFENITLQSDYRMVGSAADYESDVDLDVQCSVDLMMPTKVYDHDIKPLCDSIMSIAVDTVGRADDSTFRAAFRRQAESLGYAVADTTLSDGNYDGLFSADGKVAALTNSTLAYAITVANYYPRAAHGMYVTRYVNYDIRRGQLFSLSDIITPEGLAALPAILRQTARSMSGFLGSTSITAIPDGGNFYVNCNDELVFVYQPYEIASYAQGVIAIPVEAYRLSDYFTPYGTKLLMDKE
;
A
#
# COMPACT_ATOMS: atom_id res chain seq x y z
N MET A 1 17.00 -29.86 14.47
CA MET A 1 17.72 -28.64 14.92
C MET A 1 16.92 -27.47 14.37
N LYS A 2 15.96 -26.95 15.16
CA LYS A 2 15.09 -25.84 14.77
C LYS A 2 15.92 -24.56 14.87
N MET A 3 16.09 -23.86 13.76
CA MET A 3 16.71 -22.54 13.74
C MET A 3 15.67 -21.51 14.19
N SER A 4 15.82 -21.04 15.43
CA SER A 4 15.13 -19.83 15.90
C SER A 4 15.71 -18.61 15.17
N GLY A 5 15.15 -18.28 14.03
CA GLY A 5 15.44 -17.05 13.31
C GLY A 5 14.23 -16.15 13.43
N ILE A 6 14.21 -15.27 14.42
CA ILE A 6 13.35 -14.08 14.40
C ILE A 6 13.85 -13.24 13.24
N MET A 7 13.28 -13.42 12.07
CA MET A 7 13.41 -12.46 11.00
C MET A 7 12.53 -11.27 11.37
N ALA A 8 13.14 -10.26 12.00
CA ALA A 8 12.51 -8.95 12.06
C ALA A 8 12.22 -8.54 10.62
N LEU A 9 10.96 -8.57 10.24
CA LEU A 9 10.49 -7.93 9.02
C LEU A 9 10.72 -6.43 9.25
N VAL A 10 11.87 -5.93 8.83
CA VAL A 10 12.09 -4.49 8.75
C VAL A 10 11.20 -4.04 7.61
N ALA A 11 9.95 -3.72 7.93
CA ALA A 11 9.17 -2.84 7.08
C ALA A 11 10.04 -1.59 6.93
N ALA A 12 10.65 -1.41 5.76
CA ALA A 12 11.25 -0.16 5.40
C ALA A 12 10.07 0.84 5.34
N ALA A 13 9.81 1.44 6.50
CA ALA A 13 8.90 2.56 6.57
C ALA A 13 9.49 3.60 5.62
N ALA A 14 8.89 3.73 4.45
CA ALA A 14 9.06 4.94 3.66
C ALA A 14 8.83 6.07 4.66
N ALA A 15 9.83 6.92 4.85
CA ALA A 15 9.77 7.99 5.81
C ALA A 15 8.51 8.80 5.53
N VAL A 16 7.51 8.62 6.37
CA VAL A 16 6.27 9.38 6.29
C VAL A 16 6.66 10.75 6.81
N THR A 17 6.94 11.67 5.92
CA THR A 17 6.92 13.08 6.25
C THR A 17 5.45 13.44 6.43
N SER A 18 4.95 13.22 7.65
CA SER A 18 3.65 13.77 8.03
C SER A 18 3.82 15.29 8.07
N CYS A 19 3.37 15.93 7.00
CA CYS A 19 3.13 17.35 7.06
C CYS A 19 1.91 17.55 7.95
N SER A 20 2.06 18.30 9.03
CA SER A 20 0.89 18.80 9.74
C SER A 20 0.18 19.77 8.79
N PRO A 21 -1.04 19.46 8.32
CA PRO A 21 -1.78 20.40 7.50
C PRO A 21 -2.12 21.63 8.34
N SER A 22 -2.14 22.79 7.71
CA SER A 22 -2.91 23.93 8.20
C SER A 22 -4.42 23.69 8.05
N ALA A 23 -4.83 22.47 7.59
CA ALA A 23 -6.21 22.07 7.48
C ALA A 23 -6.82 22.02 8.89
N ASP A 24 -8.03 22.56 9.00
CA ASP A 24 -8.84 22.54 10.18
C ASP A 24 -8.97 21.09 10.66
N THR A 25 -8.35 20.74 11.79
CA THR A 25 -8.28 19.39 12.35
C THR A 25 -9.65 18.80 12.65
N ASP A 26 -10.70 19.62 12.69
CA ASP A 26 -12.07 19.20 12.88
C ASP A 26 -12.72 18.64 11.61
N SER A 27 -12.07 18.80 10.46
CA SER A 27 -12.61 18.43 9.14
C SER A 27 -12.19 17.05 8.65
N VAL A 28 -11.10 16.48 9.19
CA VAL A 28 -10.59 15.15 8.83
C VAL A 28 -10.29 14.37 10.09
N SER A 29 -10.88 13.19 10.24
CA SER A 29 -10.65 12.33 11.41
C SER A 29 -10.46 10.88 11.01
N PHE A 30 -9.75 10.14 11.86
CA PHE A 30 -9.38 8.74 11.67
C PHE A 30 -9.58 7.97 12.98
N GLU A 31 -9.77 6.66 12.85
CA GLU A 31 -9.69 5.71 13.95
C GLU A 31 -8.70 4.60 13.63
N ASN A 32 -8.00 4.08 14.63
CA ASN A 32 -7.13 2.93 14.45
C ASN A 32 -7.93 1.65 14.64
N ILE A 33 -7.82 0.74 13.68
CA ILE A 33 -8.41 -0.59 13.72
C ILE A 33 -7.28 -1.59 13.68
N THR A 34 -7.14 -2.34 14.77
CA THR A 34 -6.08 -3.34 14.91
C THR A 34 -6.73 -4.70 15.16
N LEU A 35 -6.29 -5.69 14.38
CA LEU A 35 -6.62 -7.10 14.59
C LEU A 35 -5.33 -7.93 14.58
N GLN A 36 -5.22 -8.84 15.52
CA GLN A 36 -4.25 -9.94 15.47
C GLN A 36 -4.99 -11.25 15.67
N SER A 37 -4.72 -12.20 14.80
CA SER A 37 -5.30 -13.55 14.88
C SER A 37 -4.31 -14.58 14.41
N ASP A 38 -4.34 -15.71 15.09
CA ASP A 38 -3.52 -16.86 14.77
C ASP A 38 -4.43 -17.93 14.17
N TYR A 39 -4.00 -18.53 13.07
CA TYR A 39 -4.75 -19.57 12.37
C TYR A 39 -3.85 -20.79 12.16
N ARG A 40 -4.45 -21.97 12.28
CA ARG A 40 -3.85 -23.19 11.79
C ARG A 40 -4.46 -23.51 10.42
N MET A 41 -3.62 -23.55 9.41
CA MET A 41 -3.97 -24.02 8.07
C MET A 41 -3.72 -25.52 8.00
N VAL A 42 -4.78 -26.30 7.76
CA VAL A 42 -4.76 -27.76 7.77
C VAL A 42 -5.06 -28.25 6.35
N GLY A 43 -4.25 -29.18 5.84
CA GLY A 43 -4.49 -29.83 4.56
C GLY A 43 -3.26 -30.04 3.71
N SER A 44 -3.42 -30.73 2.58
CA SER A 44 -2.37 -30.90 1.59
C SER A 44 -2.41 -29.75 0.60
N ALA A 45 -1.35 -28.94 0.55
CA ALA A 45 -1.11 -28.13 -0.64
C ALA A 45 -0.78 -29.08 -1.80
N ALA A 46 -1.26 -28.79 -3.02
CA ALA A 46 -1.09 -29.63 -4.20
C ALA A 46 0.38 -30.00 -4.52
N ASP A 47 1.33 -29.29 -3.93
CA ASP A 47 2.78 -29.45 -4.13
C ASP A 47 3.50 -30.12 -2.94
N TYR A 48 2.79 -30.62 -1.92
CA TYR A 48 3.40 -31.23 -0.74
C TYR A 48 2.97 -32.70 -0.60
N GLU A 49 3.95 -33.60 -0.47
CA GLU A 49 3.74 -35.05 -0.33
C GLU A 49 3.11 -35.49 1.01
N SER A 50 2.79 -34.54 1.91
CA SER A 50 2.20 -34.85 3.23
C SER A 50 1.23 -33.76 3.68
N ASP A 51 0.20 -34.14 4.43
CA ASP A 51 -0.64 -33.21 5.16
C ASP A 51 0.24 -32.35 6.08
N VAL A 52 0.16 -31.03 5.92
CA VAL A 52 0.96 -30.10 6.69
C VAL A 52 0.04 -29.17 7.45
N ASP A 53 0.20 -29.17 8.76
CA ASP A 53 -0.38 -28.15 9.62
C ASP A 53 0.58 -26.95 9.65
N LEU A 54 0.12 -25.77 9.25
CA LEU A 54 0.90 -24.56 9.24
C LEU A 54 0.29 -23.54 10.19
N ASP A 55 1.09 -23.03 11.09
CA ASP A 55 0.68 -21.98 11.99
C ASP A 55 0.99 -20.62 11.38
N VAL A 56 -0.06 -19.82 11.13
CA VAL A 56 0.03 -18.53 10.44
C VAL A 56 -0.50 -17.43 11.33
N GLN A 57 0.32 -16.38 11.48
CA GLN A 57 -0.11 -15.14 12.12
C GLN A 57 -0.72 -14.20 11.08
N CYS A 58 -1.90 -13.67 11.40
CA CYS A 58 -2.55 -12.63 10.61
C CYS A 58 -2.68 -11.36 11.46
N SER A 59 -2.26 -10.22 10.91
CA SER A 59 -2.40 -8.92 11.57
C SER A 59 -2.91 -7.85 10.61
N VAL A 60 -3.73 -6.96 11.14
CA VAL A 60 -4.21 -5.77 10.44
C VAL A 60 -4.02 -4.59 11.38
N ASP A 61 -3.43 -3.51 10.87
CA ASP A 61 -3.32 -2.23 11.55
C ASP A 61 -3.64 -1.11 10.55
N LEU A 62 -4.86 -0.59 10.61
CA LEU A 62 -5.36 0.39 9.65
C LEU A 62 -5.83 1.65 10.38
N MET A 63 -5.28 2.80 10.01
CA MET A 63 -5.80 4.12 10.38
C MET A 63 -6.96 4.48 9.45
N MET A 64 -8.18 3.99 9.75
CA MET A 64 -9.34 4.17 8.88
C MET A 64 -9.91 5.59 8.97
N PRO A 65 -10.23 6.24 7.83
CA PRO A 65 -10.90 7.53 7.84
C PRO A 65 -12.32 7.37 8.39
N THR A 66 -12.70 8.25 9.32
CA THR A 66 -14.06 8.34 9.89
C THR A 66 -14.80 9.56 9.41
N LYS A 67 -14.06 10.59 8.96
CA LYS A 67 -14.60 11.82 8.40
C LYS A 67 -13.58 12.45 7.46
N VAL A 68 -14.04 12.93 6.32
CA VAL A 68 -13.29 13.84 5.44
C VAL A 68 -14.26 14.92 4.98
N TYR A 69 -14.26 16.06 5.65
CA TYR A 69 -15.26 17.12 5.52
C TYR A 69 -16.70 16.55 5.65
N ASP A 70 -17.62 16.95 4.79
CA ASP A 70 -19.00 16.43 4.74
C ASP A 70 -19.20 15.42 3.60
N HIS A 71 -18.10 14.83 3.09
CA HIS A 71 -18.16 13.90 1.96
C HIS A 71 -18.54 12.48 2.40
N ASP A 72 -19.14 11.73 1.47
CA ASP A 72 -19.26 10.28 1.59
C ASP A 72 -17.90 9.64 1.45
N ILE A 73 -17.37 9.10 2.55
CA ILE A 73 -16.06 8.44 2.58
C ILE A 73 -16.12 6.95 2.25
N LYS A 74 -17.31 6.41 1.98
CA LYS A 74 -17.45 4.98 1.68
C LYS A 74 -16.55 4.51 0.54
N PRO A 75 -16.43 5.24 -0.60
CA PRO A 75 -15.51 4.83 -1.67
C PRO A 75 -14.04 4.78 -1.24
N LEU A 76 -13.62 5.70 -0.37
CA LEU A 76 -12.25 5.71 0.18
C LEU A 76 -12.02 4.49 1.08
N CYS A 77 -12.94 4.23 2.02
CA CYS A 77 -12.85 3.07 2.91
C CYS A 77 -12.89 1.74 2.13
N ASP A 78 -13.79 1.62 1.15
CA ASP A 78 -13.88 0.42 0.30
C ASP A 78 -12.59 0.19 -0.49
N SER A 79 -11.96 1.23 -1.00
CA SER A 79 -10.67 1.14 -1.70
C SER A 79 -9.55 0.68 -0.77
N ILE A 80 -9.49 1.23 0.46
CA ILE A 80 -8.52 0.81 1.48
C ILE A 80 -8.72 -0.68 1.80
N MET A 81 -9.95 -1.10 2.09
CA MET A 81 -10.27 -2.47 2.44
C MET A 81 -10.00 -3.45 1.30
N SER A 82 -10.30 -3.06 0.06
CA SER A 82 -10.00 -3.89 -1.12
C SER A 82 -8.52 -4.17 -1.28
N ILE A 83 -7.67 -3.17 -1.02
CA ILE A 83 -6.21 -3.34 -1.10
C ILE A 83 -5.67 -4.12 0.10
N ALA A 84 -6.16 -3.82 1.31
CA ALA A 84 -5.64 -4.41 2.54
C ALA A 84 -5.97 -5.90 2.66
N VAL A 85 -7.21 -6.31 2.32
CA VAL A 85 -7.73 -7.66 2.61
C VAL A 85 -8.59 -8.24 1.48
N ASP A 86 -8.48 -7.71 0.27
CA ASP A 86 -9.23 -8.15 -0.92
C ASP A 86 -10.76 -8.28 -0.65
N THR A 87 -11.31 -7.28 0.01
CA THR A 87 -12.76 -7.23 0.29
C THR A 87 -13.23 -5.79 0.43
N VAL A 88 -14.54 -5.58 0.38
CA VAL A 88 -15.21 -4.32 0.69
C VAL A 88 -16.13 -4.53 1.90
N GLY A 89 -16.39 -3.47 2.64
CA GLY A 89 -17.28 -3.52 3.78
C GLY A 89 -16.71 -2.85 5.02
N ARG A 90 -17.24 -3.19 6.19
CA ARG A 90 -16.76 -2.60 7.44
C ARG A 90 -15.38 -3.14 7.79
N ALA A 91 -14.53 -2.25 8.25
CA ALA A 91 -13.24 -2.60 8.83
C ALA A 91 -13.46 -3.10 10.26
N ASP A 92 -13.83 -4.36 10.42
CA ASP A 92 -14.08 -5.01 11.70
C ASP A 92 -13.51 -6.43 11.74
N ASP A 93 -13.43 -6.98 12.95
CA ASP A 93 -12.86 -8.31 13.22
C ASP A 93 -13.48 -9.41 12.35
N SER A 94 -14.80 -9.38 12.16
CA SER A 94 -15.51 -10.41 11.39
C SER A 94 -15.14 -10.36 9.89
N THR A 95 -15.01 -9.17 9.34
CA THR A 95 -14.62 -8.94 7.94
C THR A 95 -13.18 -9.41 7.70
N PHE A 96 -12.26 -9.07 8.58
CA PHE A 96 -10.86 -9.48 8.47
C PHE A 96 -10.69 -10.99 8.60
N ARG A 97 -11.34 -11.63 9.59
CA ARG A 97 -11.32 -13.09 9.74
C ARG A 97 -11.87 -13.82 8.52
N ALA A 98 -12.97 -13.33 7.95
CA ALA A 98 -13.54 -13.90 6.74
C ALA A 98 -12.60 -13.75 5.53
N ALA A 99 -11.90 -12.61 5.41
CA ALA A 99 -10.93 -12.38 4.34
C ALA A 99 -9.73 -13.35 4.44
N PHE A 100 -9.14 -13.50 5.62
CA PHE A 100 -8.03 -14.43 5.84
C PHE A 100 -8.43 -15.88 5.59
N ARG A 101 -9.63 -16.28 6.01
CA ARG A 101 -10.16 -17.63 5.73
C ARG A 101 -10.28 -17.87 4.22
N ARG A 102 -10.86 -16.93 3.47
CA ARG A 102 -10.95 -17.06 1.99
C ARG A 102 -9.58 -17.16 1.34
N GLN A 103 -8.60 -16.38 1.81
CA GLN A 103 -7.24 -16.44 1.29
C GLN A 103 -6.60 -17.81 1.53
N ALA A 104 -6.72 -18.37 2.73
CA ALA A 104 -6.22 -19.69 3.04
C ALA A 104 -6.91 -20.78 2.20
N GLU A 105 -8.24 -20.70 2.06
CA GLU A 105 -9.03 -21.62 1.24
C GLU A 105 -8.63 -21.56 -0.24
N SER A 106 -8.30 -20.36 -0.76
CA SER A 106 -7.80 -20.18 -2.13
C SER A 106 -6.45 -20.86 -2.38
N LEU A 107 -5.67 -21.08 -1.33
CA LEU A 107 -4.41 -21.82 -1.35
C LEU A 107 -4.59 -23.33 -1.11
N GLY A 108 -5.83 -23.80 -0.97
CA GLY A 108 -6.15 -25.21 -0.76
C GLY A 108 -6.11 -25.69 0.69
N TYR A 109 -6.11 -24.77 1.66
CA TYR A 109 -6.11 -25.12 3.08
C TYR A 109 -7.49 -24.97 3.71
N ALA A 110 -7.84 -25.84 4.64
CA ALA A 110 -8.88 -25.58 5.63
C ALA A 110 -8.29 -24.74 6.77
N VAL A 111 -9.11 -23.91 7.41
CA VAL A 111 -8.68 -23.04 8.50
C VAL A 111 -9.35 -23.46 9.80
N ALA A 112 -8.54 -23.75 10.82
CA ALA A 112 -9.00 -23.93 12.18
C ALA A 112 -8.60 -22.70 12.99
N ASP A 113 -9.57 -22.08 13.67
CA ASP A 113 -9.29 -21.03 14.65
C ASP A 113 -8.57 -21.68 15.85
N THR A 114 -7.36 -21.26 16.11
CA THR A 114 -6.58 -21.76 17.25
C THR A 114 -5.84 -20.62 17.93
N THR A 115 -5.66 -20.74 19.22
CA THR A 115 -4.77 -19.85 19.95
C THR A 115 -3.42 -20.56 20.02
N LEU A 116 -2.42 -20.05 19.32
CA LEU A 116 -1.06 -20.56 19.35
C LEU A 116 -0.34 -19.91 20.52
N SER A 117 0.27 -20.71 21.36
CA SER A 117 0.84 -20.24 22.63
C SER A 117 2.36 -20.06 22.61
N ASP A 118 3.06 -20.53 21.59
CA ASP A 118 4.52 -20.57 21.56
C ASP A 118 5.18 -19.47 20.69
N GLY A 119 4.40 -18.70 19.96
CA GLY A 119 4.89 -17.59 19.12
C GLY A 119 5.75 -18.03 17.93
N ASN A 120 5.74 -19.33 17.59
CA ASN A 120 6.44 -19.85 16.43
C ASN A 120 5.47 -20.01 15.28
N TYR A 121 5.59 -19.14 14.27
CA TYR A 121 4.75 -19.17 13.09
C TYR A 121 5.54 -19.69 11.88
N ASP A 122 4.85 -20.47 11.04
CA ASP A 122 5.36 -20.95 9.76
C ASP A 122 5.13 -19.92 8.65
N GLY A 123 4.14 -19.04 8.83
CA GLY A 123 3.79 -17.99 7.90
C GLY A 123 3.29 -16.72 8.58
N LEU A 124 3.26 -15.65 7.80
CA LEU A 124 2.76 -14.33 8.22
C LEU A 124 1.92 -13.73 7.10
N PHE A 125 0.82 -13.11 7.48
CA PHE A 125 0.08 -12.16 6.66
C PHE A 125 -0.12 -10.87 7.47
N SER A 126 0.22 -9.72 6.89
CA SER A 126 -0.07 -8.43 7.52
C SER A 126 -0.56 -7.40 6.51
N ALA A 127 -1.44 -6.51 6.98
CA ALA A 127 -1.88 -5.33 6.26
C ALA A 127 -1.77 -4.12 7.19
N ASP A 128 -0.91 -3.18 6.81
CA ASP A 128 -0.68 -1.93 7.52
C ASP A 128 -1.14 -0.76 6.65
N GLY A 129 -1.96 0.14 7.19
CA GLY A 129 -2.48 1.26 6.45
C GLY A 129 -2.48 2.56 7.24
N LYS A 130 -1.96 3.64 6.63
CA LYS A 130 -1.86 4.95 7.26
C LYS A 130 -1.92 6.08 6.26
N VAL A 131 -2.20 7.26 6.74
CA VAL A 131 -2.07 8.50 5.95
C VAL A 131 -0.61 8.72 5.61
N ALA A 132 -0.30 8.79 4.32
CA ALA A 132 1.03 9.10 3.80
C ALA A 132 1.25 10.60 3.65
N ALA A 133 0.22 11.31 3.19
CA ALA A 133 0.23 12.76 3.08
C ALA A 133 -1.19 13.32 3.15
N LEU A 134 -1.34 14.48 3.76
CA LEU A 134 -2.57 15.26 3.78
C LEU A 134 -2.20 16.70 3.45
N THR A 135 -2.75 17.21 2.36
CA THR A 135 -2.57 18.59 1.89
C THR A 135 -3.89 19.35 1.97
N ASN A 136 -3.94 20.60 1.50
CA ASN A 136 -5.20 21.36 1.43
C ASN A 136 -6.17 20.85 0.34
N SER A 137 -5.72 19.96 -0.55
CA SER A 137 -6.53 19.44 -1.67
C SER A 137 -6.55 17.92 -1.76
N THR A 138 -5.58 17.22 -1.21
CA THR A 138 -5.44 15.78 -1.37
C THR A 138 -5.15 15.06 -0.07
N LEU A 139 -5.71 13.87 0.06
CA LEU A 139 -5.32 12.86 1.05
C LEU A 139 -4.71 11.68 0.30
N ALA A 140 -3.49 11.33 0.65
CA ALA A 140 -2.82 10.11 0.18
C ALA A 140 -2.77 9.09 1.32
N TYR A 141 -3.29 7.90 1.07
CA TYR A 141 -3.32 6.82 2.04
C TYR A 141 -2.44 5.67 1.53
N ALA A 142 -1.48 5.23 2.33
CA ALA A 142 -0.58 4.12 2.01
C ALA A 142 -1.07 2.83 2.66
N ILE A 143 -1.09 1.74 1.92
CA ILE A 143 -1.39 0.39 2.42
C ILE A 143 -0.22 -0.52 2.05
N THR A 144 0.40 -1.14 3.05
CA THR A 144 1.41 -2.17 2.85
C THR A 144 0.82 -3.52 3.22
N VAL A 145 0.77 -4.42 2.26
CA VAL A 145 0.41 -5.82 2.48
C VAL A 145 1.68 -6.65 2.41
N ALA A 146 1.94 -7.43 3.43
CA ALA A 146 3.07 -8.33 3.48
C ALA A 146 2.62 -9.76 3.73
N ASN A 147 3.29 -10.70 3.09
CA ASN A 147 3.08 -12.12 3.31
C ASN A 147 4.42 -12.87 3.37
N TYR A 148 4.44 -13.89 4.17
CA TYR A 148 5.50 -14.87 4.21
C TYR A 148 4.87 -16.26 4.20
N TYR A 149 5.09 -16.98 3.13
CA TYR A 149 4.62 -18.35 3.00
C TYR A 149 5.66 -19.33 3.58
N PRO A 150 5.21 -20.41 4.20
CA PRO A 150 6.11 -21.43 4.71
C PRO A 150 7.08 -21.93 3.65
N ARG A 151 8.35 -22.06 4.02
CA ARG A 151 9.46 -22.49 3.14
C ARG A 151 9.83 -21.51 2.02
N ALA A 152 9.22 -20.35 1.94
CA ALA A 152 9.70 -19.29 1.05
C ALA A 152 11.09 -18.80 1.50
N ALA A 153 11.92 -18.41 0.54
CA ALA A 153 13.26 -17.88 0.86
C ALA A 153 13.19 -16.57 1.65
N HIS A 154 12.14 -15.77 1.42
CA HIS A 154 11.83 -14.50 2.12
C HIS A 154 10.36 -14.15 1.94
N GLY A 155 9.88 -13.24 2.78
CA GLY A 155 8.56 -12.65 2.61
C GLY A 155 8.50 -11.72 1.40
N MET A 156 7.29 -11.44 0.96
CA MET A 156 6.98 -10.42 -0.05
C MET A 156 6.13 -9.34 0.57
N TYR A 157 6.30 -8.11 0.10
CA TYR A 157 5.42 -7.02 0.48
C TYR A 157 5.19 -6.08 -0.71
N VAL A 158 4.02 -5.44 -0.71
CA VAL A 158 3.60 -4.48 -1.72
C VAL A 158 3.01 -3.28 -0.99
N THR A 159 3.42 -2.09 -1.37
CA THR A 159 2.82 -0.84 -0.88
C THR A 159 2.03 -0.18 -1.99
N ARG A 160 0.74 0.05 -1.76
CA ARG A 160 -0.17 0.74 -2.68
C ARG A 160 -0.66 2.05 -2.06
N TYR A 161 -0.99 3.00 -2.93
CA TYR A 161 -1.50 4.30 -2.51
C TYR A 161 -2.89 4.52 -3.05
N VAL A 162 -3.76 5.03 -2.17
CA VAL A 162 -5.09 5.52 -2.52
C VAL A 162 -5.02 7.05 -2.44
N ASN A 163 -5.37 7.72 -3.54
CA ASN A 163 -5.41 9.16 -3.60
C ASN A 163 -6.86 9.66 -3.61
N TYR A 164 -7.15 10.64 -2.76
CA TYR A 164 -8.47 11.20 -2.59
C TYR A 164 -8.43 12.74 -2.65
N ASP A 165 -9.28 13.32 -3.51
CA ASP A 165 -9.51 14.76 -3.60
C ASP A 165 -10.45 15.17 -2.46
N ILE A 166 -9.91 15.87 -1.46
CA ILE A 166 -10.67 16.27 -0.27
C ILE A 166 -11.63 17.43 -0.53
N ARG A 167 -11.46 18.17 -1.64
CA ARG A 167 -12.35 19.26 -2.02
C ARG A 167 -13.59 18.75 -2.75
N ARG A 168 -13.45 17.65 -3.52
CA ARG A 168 -14.53 17.05 -4.32
C ARG A 168 -15.15 15.80 -3.71
N GLY A 169 -14.50 15.22 -2.70
CA GLY A 169 -14.96 13.99 -2.09
C GLY A 169 -14.86 12.77 -3.00
N GLN A 170 -13.78 12.64 -3.79
CA GLN A 170 -13.63 11.56 -4.76
C GLN A 170 -12.22 11.00 -4.84
N LEU A 171 -12.12 9.72 -5.16
CA LEU A 171 -10.87 9.09 -5.53
C LEU A 171 -10.36 9.64 -6.86
N PHE A 172 -9.04 9.64 -7.04
CA PHE A 172 -8.44 9.93 -8.34
C PHE A 172 -7.24 9.03 -8.62
N SER A 173 -7.07 8.72 -9.89
CA SER A 173 -5.96 7.94 -10.44
C SER A 173 -4.98 8.85 -11.19
N LEU A 174 -3.86 8.27 -11.62
CA LEU A 174 -2.88 8.99 -12.42
C LEU A 174 -3.46 9.47 -13.76
N SER A 175 -4.32 8.66 -14.39
CA SER A 175 -4.97 9.01 -15.67
C SER A 175 -6.04 10.09 -15.54
N ASP A 176 -6.54 10.39 -14.35
CA ASP A 176 -7.46 11.50 -14.14
C ASP A 176 -6.72 12.85 -14.16
N ILE A 177 -5.46 12.87 -13.75
CA ILE A 177 -4.66 14.10 -13.59
C ILE A 177 -3.60 14.30 -14.67
N ILE A 178 -3.17 13.23 -15.37
CA ILE A 178 -2.16 13.27 -16.43
C ILE A 178 -2.79 12.87 -17.75
N THR A 179 -2.50 13.62 -18.82
CA THR A 179 -2.96 13.32 -20.19
C THR A 179 -2.31 12.04 -20.75
N PRO A 180 -2.89 11.40 -21.78
CA PRO A 180 -2.26 10.23 -22.42
C PRO A 180 -0.84 10.51 -22.92
N GLU A 181 -0.57 11.71 -23.44
CA GLU A 181 0.76 12.15 -23.90
C GLU A 181 1.72 12.24 -22.71
N GLY A 182 1.24 12.75 -21.57
CA GLY A 182 2.00 12.82 -20.32
C GLY A 182 2.33 11.43 -19.79
N LEU A 183 1.36 10.51 -19.77
CA LEU A 183 1.60 9.12 -19.36
C LEU A 183 2.67 8.44 -20.23
N ALA A 184 2.68 8.70 -21.52
CA ALA A 184 3.70 8.19 -22.44
C ALA A 184 5.09 8.81 -22.19
N ALA A 185 5.16 10.06 -21.73
CA ALA A 185 6.40 10.77 -21.44
C ALA A 185 7.00 10.41 -20.05
N LEU A 186 6.14 10.00 -19.10
CA LEU A 186 6.54 9.75 -17.71
C LEU A 186 7.75 8.80 -17.55
N PRO A 187 7.87 7.66 -18.23
CA PRO A 187 9.03 6.78 -18.05
C PRO A 187 10.37 7.48 -18.32
N ALA A 188 10.42 8.39 -19.28
CA ALA A 188 11.63 9.17 -19.57
C ALA A 188 11.93 10.20 -18.48
N ILE A 189 10.91 10.88 -17.97
CA ILE A 189 10.99 11.85 -16.88
C ILE A 189 11.47 11.16 -15.60
N LEU A 190 10.85 10.03 -15.23
CA LEU A 190 11.21 9.25 -14.05
C LEU A 190 12.66 8.74 -14.13
N ARG A 191 13.07 8.23 -15.31
CA ARG A 191 14.45 7.81 -15.53
C ARG A 191 15.44 8.96 -15.37
N GLN A 192 15.10 10.14 -15.86
CA GLN A 192 15.94 11.34 -15.71
C GLN A 192 16.06 11.75 -14.24
N THR A 193 14.93 11.79 -13.52
CA THR A 193 14.88 12.13 -12.09
C THR A 193 15.67 11.11 -11.27
N ALA A 194 15.47 9.82 -11.51
CA ALA A 194 16.17 8.75 -10.81
C ALA A 194 17.70 8.80 -10.95
N ARG A 195 18.21 9.28 -12.08
CA ARG A 195 19.67 9.46 -12.29
C ARG A 195 20.30 10.47 -11.33
N SER A 196 19.53 11.43 -10.85
CA SER A 196 20.00 12.43 -9.86
C SER A 196 19.86 11.95 -8.41
N MET A 197 19.17 10.80 -8.19
CA MET A 197 18.98 10.26 -6.85
C MET A 197 20.26 9.56 -6.38
N SER A 198 20.72 9.94 -5.19
CA SER A 198 21.91 9.35 -4.58
C SER A 198 21.68 7.88 -4.22
N GLY A 199 22.61 7.02 -4.63
CA GLY A 199 22.58 5.58 -4.26
C GLY A 199 21.66 4.70 -5.10
N PHE A 200 20.89 5.25 -6.05
CA PHE A 200 20.02 4.47 -6.91
C PHE A 200 20.74 4.04 -8.21
N LEU A 201 21.02 2.75 -8.35
CA LEU A 201 21.71 2.19 -9.52
C LEU A 201 20.76 1.67 -10.62
N GLY A 202 19.45 1.53 -10.29
CA GLY A 202 18.43 0.95 -11.18
C GLY A 202 17.80 1.91 -12.18
N SER A 203 18.27 3.16 -12.30
CA SER A 203 17.63 4.20 -13.16
C SER A 203 17.48 3.80 -14.63
N THR A 204 18.35 2.93 -15.15
CA THR A 204 18.27 2.43 -16.53
C THR A 204 17.17 1.42 -16.75
N SER A 205 16.68 0.79 -15.70
CA SER A 205 15.60 -0.22 -15.74
C SER A 205 14.20 0.40 -15.83
N ILE A 206 14.08 1.74 -15.70
CA ILE A 206 12.79 2.42 -15.75
C ILE A 206 12.35 2.52 -17.22
N THR A 207 11.48 1.62 -17.64
CA THR A 207 10.89 1.56 -18.99
C THR A 207 9.38 1.84 -19.01
N ALA A 208 8.74 1.78 -17.85
CA ALA A 208 7.31 2.01 -17.66
C ALA A 208 7.07 2.81 -16.36
N ILE A 209 5.86 3.31 -16.18
CA ILE A 209 5.39 3.82 -14.88
C ILE A 209 5.21 2.65 -13.90
N PRO A 210 5.15 2.89 -12.57
CA PRO A 210 4.90 1.83 -11.60
C PRO A 210 3.61 1.06 -11.92
N ASP A 211 3.58 -0.22 -11.59
CA ASP A 211 2.44 -1.10 -11.80
C ASP A 211 1.17 -0.53 -11.18
N GLY A 212 0.08 -0.54 -11.97
CA GLY A 212 -1.20 0.05 -11.56
C GLY A 212 -1.17 1.58 -11.42
N GLY A 213 -0.12 2.25 -11.95
CA GLY A 213 0.02 3.71 -11.81
C GLY A 213 0.21 4.14 -10.35
N ASN A 214 0.93 3.35 -9.55
CA ASN A 214 1.10 3.56 -8.11
C ASN A 214 1.88 4.83 -7.80
N PHE A 215 1.21 5.83 -7.26
CA PHE A 215 1.78 7.14 -6.92
C PHE A 215 1.01 7.78 -5.77
N TYR A 216 1.57 8.84 -5.21
CA TYR A 216 0.85 9.75 -4.31
C TYR A 216 1.34 11.19 -4.45
N VAL A 217 0.52 12.14 -4.00
CA VAL A 217 0.89 13.55 -3.91
C VAL A 217 1.39 13.83 -2.49
N ASN A 218 2.60 14.33 -2.35
CA ASN A 218 3.16 14.70 -1.06
C ASN A 218 2.95 16.19 -0.74
N CYS A 219 3.39 16.61 0.43
CA CYS A 219 3.23 17.99 0.90
C CYS A 219 4.22 19.00 0.29
N ASN A 220 5.17 18.52 -0.51
CA ASN A 220 6.11 19.39 -1.23
C ASN A 220 5.63 19.68 -2.66
N ASP A 221 4.34 19.43 -2.95
CA ASP A 221 3.78 19.52 -4.31
C ASP A 221 4.51 18.61 -5.31
N GLU A 222 4.89 17.40 -4.87
CA GLU A 222 5.51 16.40 -5.72
C GLU A 222 4.56 15.22 -5.94
N LEU A 223 4.56 14.70 -7.18
CA LEU A 223 4.01 13.39 -7.48
C LEU A 223 5.11 12.37 -7.22
N VAL A 224 4.92 11.52 -6.23
CA VAL A 224 5.88 10.48 -5.86
C VAL A 224 5.46 9.16 -6.49
N PHE A 225 6.22 8.68 -7.46
CA PHE A 225 5.99 7.41 -8.17
C PHE A 225 6.67 6.28 -7.44
N VAL A 226 5.91 5.22 -7.11
CA VAL A 226 6.36 4.19 -6.16
C VAL A 226 6.41 2.83 -6.83
N TYR A 227 7.63 2.35 -7.07
CA TYR A 227 7.93 1.02 -7.62
C TYR A 227 8.08 0.00 -6.49
N GLN A 228 7.53 -1.17 -6.71
CA GLN A 228 7.61 -2.27 -5.77
C GLN A 228 8.94 -3.04 -5.87
N PRO A 229 9.31 -3.86 -4.87
CA PRO A 229 10.44 -4.76 -5.00
C PRO A 229 10.35 -5.59 -6.30
N TYR A 230 11.46 -5.73 -7.01
CA TYR A 230 11.59 -6.40 -8.31
C TYR A 230 11.03 -5.67 -9.54
N GLU A 231 10.30 -4.57 -9.43
CA GLU A 231 9.83 -3.85 -10.63
C GLU A 231 10.99 -3.24 -11.45
N ILE A 232 11.91 -2.55 -10.78
CA ILE A 232 13.03 -1.85 -11.44
C ILE A 232 14.38 -2.11 -10.78
N ALA A 233 14.40 -2.83 -9.67
CA ALA A 233 15.61 -3.15 -8.91
C ALA A 233 15.45 -4.48 -8.15
N SER A 234 16.52 -4.96 -7.51
CA SER A 234 16.49 -6.18 -6.70
C SER A 234 15.64 -5.97 -5.41
N TYR A 235 15.16 -7.08 -4.84
CA TYR A 235 14.41 -7.07 -3.56
C TYR A 235 15.17 -6.34 -2.44
N ALA A 236 16.48 -6.46 -2.39
CA ALA A 236 17.30 -5.81 -1.37
C ALA A 236 17.25 -4.28 -1.38
N GLN A 237 16.85 -3.66 -2.49
CA GLN A 237 16.64 -2.22 -2.59
C GLN A 237 15.27 -1.78 -2.09
N GLY A 238 14.36 -2.72 -1.89
CA GLY A 238 13.02 -2.44 -1.36
C GLY A 238 12.13 -1.65 -2.32
N VAL A 239 11.20 -0.91 -1.74
CA VAL A 239 10.33 0.04 -2.46
C VAL A 239 11.14 1.26 -2.88
N ILE A 240 10.99 1.67 -4.14
CA ILE A 240 11.69 2.82 -4.71
C ILE A 240 10.69 3.91 -5.03
N ALA A 241 10.82 5.05 -4.34
CA ALA A 241 9.99 6.22 -4.54
C ALA A 241 10.75 7.28 -5.33
N ILE A 242 10.17 7.76 -6.43
CA ILE A 242 10.76 8.78 -7.31
C ILE A 242 9.88 10.02 -7.26
N PRO A 243 10.28 11.08 -6.55
CA PRO A 243 9.53 12.32 -6.49
C PRO A 243 9.75 13.13 -7.78
N VAL A 244 8.67 13.67 -8.31
CA VAL A 244 8.68 14.60 -9.45
C VAL A 244 7.86 15.82 -9.06
N GLU A 245 8.48 16.97 -9.06
CA GLU A 245 7.82 18.24 -8.77
C GLU A 245 6.66 18.49 -9.73
N ALA A 246 5.49 18.86 -9.23
CA ALA A 246 4.27 19.01 -10.03
C ALA A 246 4.47 20.00 -11.20
N TYR A 247 5.22 21.09 -11.00
CA TYR A 247 5.46 22.07 -12.06
C TYR A 247 6.19 21.48 -13.28
N ARG A 248 7.00 20.42 -13.11
CA ARG A 248 7.69 19.74 -14.23
C ARG A 248 6.74 18.91 -15.09
N LEU A 249 5.56 18.63 -14.57
CA LEU A 249 4.48 17.89 -15.26
C LEU A 249 3.34 18.80 -15.70
N SER A 250 3.43 20.11 -15.49
CA SER A 250 2.33 21.07 -15.73
C SER A 250 1.78 21.02 -17.15
N ASP A 251 2.65 20.85 -18.17
CA ASP A 251 2.24 20.76 -19.58
C ASP A 251 1.48 19.44 -19.90
N TYR A 252 1.53 18.48 -19.00
CA TYR A 252 0.89 17.17 -19.16
C TYR A 252 -0.34 16.99 -18.27
N PHE A 253 -0.70 17.97 -17.47
CA PHE A 253 -1.89 17.87 -16.64
C PHE A 253 -3.18 17.97 -17.47
N THR A 254 -4.16 17.16 -17.09
CA THR A 254 -5.55 17.40 -17.51
C THR A 254 -6.05 18.70 -16.87
N PRO A 255 -7.16 19.29 -17.34
CA PRO A 255 -7.78 20.43 -16.66
C PRO A 255 -8.10 20.14 -15.18
N TYR A 256 -8.45 18.91 -14.86
CA TYR A 256 -8.66 18.48 -13.48
C TYR A 256 -7.34 18.43 -12.69
N GLY A 257 -6.29 17.84 -13.25
CA GLY A 257 -4.97 17.79 -12.63
C GLY A 257 -4.40 19.17 -12.35
N THR A 258 -4.53 20.11 -13.29
CA THR A 258 -4.13 21.51 -13.09
C THR A 258 -4.86 22.11 -11.90
N LYS A 259 -6.19 21.97 -11.87
CA LYS A 259 -7.01 22.52 -10.78
C LYS A 259 -6.67 21.91 -9.42
N LEU A 260 -6.40 20.60 -9.39
CA LEU A 260 -6.13 19.88 -8.14
C LEU A 260 -4.74 20.22 -7.56
N LEU A 261 -3.73 20.34 -8.42
CA LEU A 261 -2.32 20.36 -8.01
C LEU A 261 -1.67 21.75 -8.11
N MET A 262 -2.19 22.64 -8.97
CA MET A 262 -1.59 23.95 -9.24
C MET A 262 -2.39 25.11 -8.67
N ASP A 263 -3.71 24.98 -8.49
CA ASP A 263 -4.57 26.02 -7.92
C ASP A 263 -4.47 25.96 -6.38
N LYS A 264 -3.72 26.88 -5.81
CA LYS A 264 -3.48 26.99 -4.34
C LYS A 264 -4.50 27.91 -3.62
N GLU A 265 -5.76 27.94 -4.10
CA GLU A 265 -6.81 28.72 -3.43
C GLU A 265 -7.24 28.13 -2.09
#